data_08f28f22576dd25d54eff3e2982764a6
#
_entry.id   08f28f22576dd25d54eff3e2982764a6
#
_cell.length_a   1.000
_cell.length_b   1.000
_cell.length_c   1.000
_cell.angle_alpha   90.00
_cell.angle_beta   90.00
_cell.angle_gamma   90.00
#
_symmetry.space_group_name_H-M   'P 1'
#
loop_
_entity.id
_entity.type
_entity.pdbx_description
1 polymer ?
#
loop_
_entity_poly.entity_id
_entity_poly.type
_entity_poly.pdbx_seq_one_letter_code
_entity_poly.pdbx_strand_id
1 'polypeptide(L)'
;MTLLYYFYSIILSLRSMKFTLLANDPSTEARAATLTTDHGTIETPIFMPVGTAATVKGVHQRELKNDINPDIILGNTYHLYLRPGTKILEQAGGLHNFMGWQRPILTDSGG
;
A
#
# COMPACT_ATOMS: atom_id res chain seq x y z
N MET A 1 -33.56 -3.38 13.29
CA MET A 1 -32.38 -3.08 14.11
C MET A 1 -31.06 -3.62 13.51
N THR A 2 -31.08 -4.66 12.70
CA THR A 2 -29.86 -5.31 12.15
C THR A 2 -29.25 -4.56 10.94
N LEU A 3 -30.04 -3.88 10.13
CA LEU A 3 -29.57 -3.18 8.91
C LEU A 3 -28.83 -1.88 9.24
N LEU A 4 -29.28 -1.13 10.25
CA LEU A 4 -28.59 0.10 10.70
C LEU A 4 -27.22 -0.20 11.33
N TYR A 5 -27.08 -1.32 12.03
CA TYR A 5 -25.82 -1.76 12.60
C TYR A 5 -24.82 -2.17 11.51
N TYR A 6 -25.27 -2.77 10.43
CA TYR A 6 -24.44 -3.11 9.27
C TYR A 6 -23.97 -1.86 8.54
N PHE A 7 -24.84 -0.87 8.32
CA PHE A 7 -24.46 0.41 7.72
C PHE A 7 -23.49 1.23 8.62
N TYR A 8 -23.70 1.21 9.94
CA TYR A 8 -22.81 1.88 10.88
C TYR A 8 -21.42 1.21 10.94
N SER A 9 -21.37 -0.13 10.87
CA SER A 9 -20.13 -0.90 10.80
C SER A 9 -19.36 -0.65 9.49
N ILE A 10 -20.05 -0.49 8.37
CA ILE A 10 -19.44 -0.16 7.08
C ILE A 10 -18.91 1.28 7.06
N ILE A 11 -19.63 2.22 7.67
CA ILE A 11 -19.19 3.63 7.76
C ILE A 11 -18.00 3.79 8.72
N LEU A 12 -17.91 3.00 9.78
CA LEU A 12 -16.76 2.98 10.69
C LEU A 12 -15.53 2.26 10.10
N SER A 13 -15.72 1.47 9.04
CA SER A 13 -14.63 0.79 8.32
C SER A 13 -14.00 1.62 7.19
N LEU A 14 -14.55 2.78 6.88
CA LEU A 14 -13.87 3.76 6.01
C LEU A 14 -12.80 4.48 6.83
N ARG A 15 -11.73 3.77 7.17
CA ARG A 15 -10.51 4.41 7.61
C ARG A 15 -9.97 5.23 6.45
N SER A 16 -10.27 6.52 6.46
CA SER A 16 -9.84 7.42 5.42
C SER A 16 -8.32 7.58 5.49
N MET A 17 -7.66 7.33 4.39
CA MET A 17 -6.27 7.72 4.19
C MET A 17 -6.11 9.20 4.52
N LYS A 18 -5.14 9.54 5.39
CA LYS A 18 -4.90 10.92 5.82
C LYS A 18 -3.59 11.43 5.25
N PHE A 19 -3.66 12.53 4.52
CA PHE A 19 -2.50 13.28 4.05
C PHE A 19 -2.31 14.54 4.91
N THR A 20 -1.10 14.74 5.42
CA THR A 20 -0.75 15.92 6.23
C THR A 20 0.51 16.55 5.66
N LEU A 21 0.39 17.78 5.17
CA LEU A 21 1.52 18.58 4.73
C LEU A 21 2.30 19.08 5.97
N LEU A 22 3.60 18.84 6.01
CA LEU A 22 4.48 19.20 7.12
C LEU A 22 5.29 20.47 6.83
N ALA A 23 5.83 20.59 5.61
CA ALA A 23 6.66 21.70 5.21
C ALA A 23 6.62 21.93 3.70
N ASN A 24 6.81 23.18 3.29
CA ASN A 24 7.05 23.61 1.92
C ASN A 24 8.38 24.35 1.86
N ASP A 25 9.11 24.18 0.76
CA ASP A 25 10.27 25.02 0.45
C ASP A 25 9.77 26.36 -0.12
N PRO A 26 10.21 27.52 0.42
CA PRO A 26 9.74 28.81 -0.07
C PRO A 26 10.31 29.21 -1.45
N SER A 27 11.34 28.51 -1.94
CA SER A 27 12.04 28.83 -3.17
C SER A 27 11.80 27.85 -4.32
N THR A 28 11.16 26.69 -4.03
CA THR A 28 10.87 25.63 -4.97
C THR A 28 9.46 25.05 -4.72
N GLU A 29 9.01 24.13 -5.57
CA GLU A 29 7.77 23.37 -5.36
C GLU A 29 7.96 22.14 -4.44
N ALA A 30 9.12 22.01 -3.79
CA ALA A 30 9.40 20.89 -2.90
C ALA A 30 8.56 20.97 -1.63
N ARG A 31 8.07 19.83 -1.18
CA ARG A 31 7.27 19.70 0.04
C ARG A 31 7.54 18.38 0.76
N ALA A 32 7.41 18.40 2.07
CA ALA A 32 7.42 17.22 2.92
C ALA A 32 6.01 17.00 3.51
N ALA A 33 5.58 15.76 3.56
CA ALA A 33 4.27 15.39 4.07
C ALA A 33 4.28 13.99 4.69
N THR A 34 3.22 13.66 5.43
CA THR A 34 2.93 12.29 5.85
C THR A 34 1.64 11.79 5.23
N LEU A 35 1.63 10.51 4.86
CA LEU A 35 0.46 9.80 4.40
C LEU A 35 0.19 8.63 5.36
N THR A 36 -0.92 8.70 6.09
CA THR A 36 -1.32 7.65 7.02
C THR A 36 -2.31 6.72 6.34
N THR A 37 -2.03 5.43 6.39
CA THR A 37 -2.86 4.34 5.86
C THR A 37 -3.18 3.33 6.96
N ASP A 38 -4.04 2.37 6.69
CA ASP A 38 -4.32 1.26 7.63
C ASP A 38 -3.11 0.36 7.90
N HIS A 39 -2.10 0.39 7.02
CA HIS A 39 -0.88 -0.42 7.12
C HIS A 39 0.34 0.35 7.59
N GLY A 40 0.19 1.61 7.99
CA GLY A 40 1.27 2.45 8.52
C GLY A 40 1.30 3.85 7.92
N THR A 41 2.27 4.62 8.39
CA THR A 41 2.52 5.99 7.96
C THR A 41 3.72 6.02 7.03
N ILE A 42 3.62 6.81 5.98
CA ILE A 42 4.63 7.03 4.95
C ILE A 42 5.08 8.48 5.06
N GLU A 43 6.38 8.70 5.17
CA GLU A 43 6.98 10.03 5.08
C GLU A 43 7.36 10.33 3.64
N THR A 44 6.93 11.46 3.11
CA THR A 44 7.21 11.86 1.73
C THR A 44 8.16 13.08 1.69
N PRO A 45 9.01 13.20 0.66
CA PRO A 45 9.14 12.33 -0.53
C PRO A 45 9.78 10.98 -0.22
N ILE A 46 9.35 9.92 -0.92
CA ILE A 46 9.85 8.57 -0.71
C ILE A 46 9.99 7.80 -2.03
N PHE A 47 10.95 6.90 -2.09
CA PHE A 47 11.08 5.94 -3.18
C PHE A 47 10.22 4.69 -2.91
N MET A 48 9.47 4.24 -3.90
CA MET A 48 8.68 3.01 -3.86
C MET A 48 9.34 1.93 -4.72
N PRO A 49 9.91 0.87 -4.13
CA PRO A 49 10.35 -0.29 -4.90
C PRO A 49 9.21 -0.89 -5.70
N VAL A 50 9.49 -1.26 -6.95
CA VAL A 50 8.49 -1.81 -7.86
C VAL A 50 8.34 -3.31 -7.65
N GLY A 51 7.18 -3.72 -7.17
CA GLY A 51 6.78 -5.12 -6.96
C GLY A 51 5.60 -5.51 -7.85
N THR A 52 5.74 -5.38 -9.17
CA THR A 52 4.67 -5.53 -10.18
C THR A 52 3.81 -6.79 -9.99
N ALA A 53 4.42 -7.92 -9.73
CA ALA A 53 3.74 -9.22 -9.57
C ALA A 53 3.84 -9.74 -8.11
N ALA A 54 3.60 -8.85 -7.15
CA ALA A 54 3.69 -9.13 -5.71
C ALA A 54 5.10 -9.46 -5.21
N THR A 55 6.13 -9.12 -5.97
CA THR A 55 7.53 -9.30 -5.60
C THR A 55 8.41 -8.25 -6.27
N VAL A 56 9.44 -7.80 -5.59
CA VAL A 56 10.52 -7.00 -6.18
C VAL A 56 11.50 -7.98 -6.82
N LYS A 57 11.59 -7.97 -8.15
CA LYS A 57 12.40 -8.94 -8.90
C LYS A 57 13.86 -8.91 -8.49
N GLY A 58 14.42 -10.09 -8.21
CA GLY A 58 15.81 -10.25 -7.86
C GLY A 58 16.17 -9.85 -6.42
N VAL A 59 15.19 -9.43 -5.61
CA VAL A 59 15.37 -9.06 -4.21
C VAL A 59 14.58 -10.01 -3.32
N HIS A 60 15.25 -10.64 -2.37
CA HIS A 60 14.58 -11.51 -1.41
C HIS A 60 13.72 -10.66 -0.45
N GLN A 61 12.55 -11.16 -0.07
CA GLN A 61 11.62 -10.43 0.81
C GLN A 61 12.24 -10.03 2.15
N ARG A 62 13.16 -10.86 2.68
CA ARG A 62 13.92 -10.54 3.89
C ARG A 62 14.83 -9.32 3.71
N GLU A 63 15.53 -9.25 2.57
CA GLU A 63 16.43 -8.13 2.22
C GLU A 63 15.63 -6.85 2.02
N LEU A 64 14.45 -6.97 1.36
CA LEU A 64 13.55 -5.86 1.19
C LEU A 64 13.08 -5.28 2.53
N LYS A 65 12.78 -6.15 3.51
CA LYS A 65 12.33 -5.74 4.84
C LYS A 65 13.44 -5.17 5.73
N ASN A 66 14.61 -5.80 5.73
CA ASN A 66 15.65 -5.57 6.73
C ASN A 66 16.75 -4.63 6.24
N ASP A 67 17.08 -4.70 4.94
CA ASP A 67 18.22 -3.97 4.39
C ASP A 67 17.77 -2.73 3.63
N ILE A 68 16.77 -2.86 2.72
CA ILE A 68 16.20 -1.74 1.96
C ILE A 68 15.22 -0.95 2.80
N ASN A 69 14.39 -1.66 3.56
CA ASN A 69 13.45 -1.12 4.56
C ASN A 69 12.50 -0.01 4.04
N PRO A 70 11.86 -0.15 2.86
CA PRO A 70 10.97 0.88 2.34
C PRO A 70 9.66 0.94 3.14
N ASP A 71 9.04 2.12 3.23
CA ASP A 71 7.74 2.26 3.89
C ASP A 71 6.59 1.77 3.02
N ILE A 72 6.76 1.77 1.71
CA ILE A 72 5.73 1.42 0.73
C ILE A 72 6.33 0.68 -0.46
N ILE A 73 5.55 -0.23 -1.03
CA ILE A 73 5.87 -0.95 -2.29
C ILE A 73 4.81 -0.62 -3.33
N LEU A 74 5.22 -0.53 -4.58
CA LEU A 74 4.31 -0.38 -5.73
C LEU A 74 3.98 -1.75 -6.33
N GLY A 75 2.70 -2.12 -6.35
CA GLY A 75 2.15 -3.26 -7.09
C GLY A 75 1.44 -2.81 -8.37
N ASN A 76 1.09 -3.76 -9.24
CA ASN A 76 0.32 -3.47 -10.46
C ASN A 76 -0.94 -4.32 -10.51
N THR A 77 -2.10 -3.66 -10.48
CA THR A 77 -3.41 -4.31 -10.42
C THR A 77 -3.66 -5.23 -11.63
N TYR A 78 -3.34 -4.78 -12.83
CA TYR A 78 -3.54 -5.58 -14.05
C TYR A 78 -2.67 -6.84 -14.06
N HIS A 79 -1.39 -6.70 -13.71
CA HIS A 79 -0.49 -7.85 -13.64
C HIS A 79 -0.91 -8.85 -12.56
N LEU A 80 -1.34 -8.38 -11.39
CA LEU A 80 -1.83 -9.22 -10.30
C LEU A 80 -3.14 -9.94 -10.66
N TYR A 81 -4.01 -9.29 -11.43
CA TYR A 81 -5.22 -9.89 -11.97
C TYR A 81 -4.91 -11.06 -12.92
N LEU A 82 -3.92 -10.88 -13.81
CA LEU A 82 -3.48 -11.94 -14.72
C LEU A 82 -2.71 -13.06 -14.01
N ARG A 83 -1.85 -12.70 -13.06
CA ARG A 83 -1.00 -13.65 -12.33
C ARG A 83 -0.63 -13.08 -10.95
N PRO A 84 -0.98 -13.71 -9.83
CA PRO A 84 -1.54 -15.08 -9.70
C PRO A 84 -3.04 -15.16 -10.01
N GLY A 85 -3.75 -14.03 -10.14
CA GLY A 85 -5.19 -13.95 -10.29
C GLY A 85 -5.90 -13.76 -8.95
N THR A 86 -7.10 -13.18 -9.03
CA THR A 86 -7.88 -12.79 -7.84
C THR A 86 -8.23 -13.96 -6.93
N LYS A 87 -8.51 -15.14 -7.49
CA LYS A 87 -8.86 -16.33 -6.72
C LYS A 87 -7.74 -16.79 -5.78
N ILE A 88 -6.50 -16.74 -6.25
CA ILE A 88 -5.33 -17.13 -5.44
C ILE A 88 -5.07 -16.07 -4.36
N LEU A 89 -5.17 -14.79 -4.70
CA LEU A 89 -5.02 -13.70 -3.75
C LEU A 89 -6.08 -13.75 -2.64
N GLU A 90 -7.33 -14.07 -2.99
CA GLU A 90 -8.41 -14.25 -2.04
C GLU A 90 -8.15 -15.44 -1.09
N GLN A 91 -7.72 -16.59 -1.64
CA GLN A 91 -7.35 -17.77 -0.85
C GLN A 91 -6.17 -17.51 0.09
N ALA A 92 -5.24 -16.65 -0.30
CA ALA A 92 -4.12 -16.23 0.55
C ALA A 92 -4.53 -15.24 1.66
N GLY A 93 -5.77 -14.75 1.64
CA GLY A 93 -6.26 -13.73 2.59
C GLY A 93 -5.85 -12.30 2.23
N GLY A 94 -5.68 -12.02 0.93
CA GLY A 94 -5.35 -10.71 0.38
C GLY A 94 -3.89 -10.53 -0.03
N LEU A 95 -3.62 -9.39 -0.67
CA LEU A 95 -2.32 -9.10 -1.27
C LEU A 95 -1.20 -9.02 -0.23
N HIS A 96 -1.43 -8.40 0.93
CA HIS A 96 -0.45 -8.29 2.01
C HIS A 96 0.03 -9.66 2.50
N ASN A 97 -0.90 -10.58 2.71
CA ASN A 97 -0.58 -11.95 3.13
C ASN A 97 0.15 -12.71 2.03
N PHE A 98 -0.30 -12.58 0.78
CA PHE A 98 0.33 -13.22 -0.37
C PHE A 98 1.78 -12.76 -0.55
N MET A 99 2.05 -11.47 -0.40
CA MET A 99 3.41 -10.89 -0.47
C MET A 99 4.24 -11.18 0.77
N GLY A 100 3.63 -11.52 1.90
CA GLY A 100 4.28 -11.50 3.19
C GLY A 100 4.78 -10.10 3.59
N TRP A 101 4.06 -9.06 3.18
CA TRP A 101 4.38 -7.65 3.40
C TRP A 101 3.25 -6.99 4.19
N GLN A 102 3.56 -6.39 5.34
CA GLN A 102 2.54 -5.83 6.24
C GLN A 102 2.47 -4.30 6.21
N ARG A 103 3.37 -3.65 5.48
CA ARG A 103 3.39 -2.19 5.31
C ARG A 103 2.53 -1.76 4.12
N PRO A 104 2.36 -0.45 3.89
CA PRO A 104 1.61 0.08 2.76
C PRO A 104 2.01 -0.52 1.41
N ILE A 105 1.02 -0.74 0.58
CA ILE A 105 1.16 -1.13 -0.82
C ILE A 105 0.33 -0.15 -1.65
N LEU A 106 0.96 0.49 -2.63
CA LEU A 106 0.25 1.19 -3.68
C LEU A 106 0.00 0.21 -4.82
N THR A 107 -1.25 0.04 -5.22
CA THR A 107 -1.61 -0.71 -6.42
C THR A 107 -2.04 0.27 -7.50
N ASP A 108 -1.27 0.38 -8.57
CA ASP A 108 -1.68 1.20 -9.70
C ASP A 108 -2.88 0.58 -10.44
N SER A 109 -3.56 1.37 -11.24
CA SER A 109 -4.75 0.93 -11.98
C SER A 109 -4.42 0.01 -13.16
N GLY A 110 -3.15 -0.17 -13.47
CA GLY A 110 -2.69 -0.97 -14.60
C GLY A 110 -2.76 -0.25 -15.94
N GLY A 111 -2.97 1.05 -15.96
CA GLY A 111 -2.83 2.03 -17.03
C GLY A 111 -3.39 1.69 -18.38
#